data_7863fb74634243a0535ae0e4c3682f32
#
_entry.id   7863fb74634243a0535ae0e4c3682f32
#
_cell.length_a   1.000
_cell.length_b   1.000
_cell.length_c   1.000
_cell.angle_alpha   90.00
_cell.angle_beta   90.00
_cell.angle_gamma   90.00
#
_symmetry.space_group_name_H-M   'P 1'
#
loop_
_entity.id
_entity.type
_entity.pdbx_description
1 polymer ?
#
loop_
_entity_poly.entity_id
_entity_poly.type
_entity_poly.pdbx_seq_one_letter_code
_entity_poly.pdbx_strand_id
1 'polypeptide(L)'
;MAGKSTERPHRGSVRPVASIGHNLQVATTVELTPSTPYVELDRQVWTRLSGTTPLPLTDADVERLRGLGDPIDLAEVDAVYRPMSRLLNLYVEATKNLHEASSTFLGEDSGGTPFVIGIAGSVAVGKSTTARLIRELLARWPETPHVELVTTDGFLLPNAELARRGLMDRKGFPESYDRRALVRFLSKVKAGAAEVRAPVYNHTTYDIVPGAEIVVRRPDVLIVEGLNVLQPARPSPVGTSELAVSDFFDFAIYVDARASVVRQWYIDRFLSLRATALTRPESYFHKYASLSDTDAAARSGEIWDSINAPNLVQNILPTRSRATLVLTKGANHSVQRMRLRKL
;
A
#
# COMPACT_ATOMS: atom_id res chain seq x y z
N MET A 1 -38.01 -62.01 40.15
CA MET A 1 -37.86 -62.14 38.71
C MET A 1 -37.99 -60.73 38.14
N ALA A 2 -37.01 -60.03 37.97
CA ALA A 2 -35.99 -59.91 36.94
C ALA A 2 -36.58 -59.36 35.63
N GLY A 3 -36.26 -58.15 35.30
CA GLY A 3 -36.50 -57.51 34.04
C GLY A 3 -35.79 -56.13 33.99
N LYS A 4 -34.47 -56.13 33.79
CA LYS A 4 -33.69 -54.91 33.52
C LYS A 4 -33.95 -54.46 32.09
N SER A 5 -34.51 -53.27 31.89
CA SER A 5 -34.53 -52.57 30.62
C SER A 5 -33.43 -51.56 30.61
N THR A 6 -32.48 -51.70 29.69
CA THR A 6 -31.36 -50.78 29.46
C THR A 6 -31.81 -49.74 28.44
N GLU A 7 -32.02 -48.49 28.88
CA GLU A 7 -32.15 -47.37 27.97
C GLU A 7 -30.80 -46.95 27.42
N ARG A 8 -30.71 -46.87 26.09
CA ARG A 8 -29.58 -46.25 25.35
C ARG A 8 -29.81 -44.74 25.20
N PRO A 9 -28.78 -43.91 25.35
CA PRO A 9 -28.96 -42.48 25.18
C PRO A 9 -29.13 -42.13 23.69
N HIS A 10 -30.05 -41.20 23.46
CA HIS A 10 -30.32 -40.57 22.17
C HIS A 10 -29.07 -39.90 21.57
N ARG A 11 -28.74 -40.30 20.36
CA ARG A 11 -27.80 -39.56 19.50
C ARG A 11 -28.49 -38.28 19.00
N GLY A 12 -27.97 -37.13 19.40
CA GLY A 12 -28.33 -35.84 18.84
C GLY A 12 -28.01 -35.81 17.34
N SER A 13 -29.00 -35.53 16.52
CA SER A 13 -28.83 -35.31 15.07
C SER A 13 -28.15 -33.98 14.85
N VAL A 14 -26.90 -34.03 14.39
CA VAL A 14 -26.21 -32.89 13.82
C VAL A 14 -26.88 -32.56 12.48
N ARG A 15 -27.52 -31.41 12.39
CA ARG A 15 -28.03 -30.88 11.12
C ARG A 15 -26.89 -30.57 10.19
N PRO A 16 -26.90 -31.00 8.92
CA PRO A 16 -25.85 -30.59 7.97
C PRO A 16 -26.01 -29.10 7.70
N VAL A 17 -24.89 -28.38 7.81
CA VAL A 17 -24.72 -27.00 7.34
C VAL A 17 -24.98 -27.03 5.85
N ALA A 18 -25.90 -26.20 5.36
CA ALA A 18 -26.21 -26.06 3.95
C ALA A 18 -24.95 -25.59 3.21
N SER A 19 -24.41 -26.48 2.38
CA SER A 19 -23.38 -26.15 1.39
C SER A 19 -23.96 -25.17 0.39
N ILE A 20 -23.55 -23.91 0.46
CA ILE A 20 -23.81 -22.92 -0.59
C ILE A 20 -22.87 -23.28 -1.76
N GLY A 21 -23.35 -24.20 -2.58
CA GLY A 21 -22.71 -24.52 -3.86
C GLY A 21 -22.88 -23.38 -4.84
N HIS A 22 -21.98 -22.42 -4.84
CA HIS A 22 -21.84 -21.50 -5.96
C HIS A 22 -21.04 -22.21 -7.05
N ASN A 23 -21.75 -22.71 -8.04
CA ASN A 23 -21.19 -23.15 -9.31
C ASN A 23 -20.53 -21.97 -10.03
N LEU A 24 -19.29 -21.66 -9.68
CA LEU A 24 -18.37 -20.83 -10.45
C LEU A 24 -17.51 -21.76 -11.31
N GLN A 25 -18.10 -22.27 -12.41
CA GLN A 25 -17.32 -22.81 -13.52
C GLN A 25 -16.66 -21.64 -14.26
N VAL A 26 -15.60 -21.06 -13.68
CA VAL A 26 -14.64 -20.28 -14.42
C VAL A 26 -13.51 -21.25 -14.81
N ALA A 27 -13.61 -21.80 -16.00
CA ALA A 27 -12.49 -22.50 -16.60
C ALA A 27 -11.39 -21.49 -16.92
N THR A 28 -10.57 -21.18 -15.92
CA THR A 28 -9.36 -20.39 -16.08
C THR A 28 -8.22 -21.28 -15.73
N THR A 29 -7.47 -21.73 -16.74
CA THR A 29 -6.21 -22.45 -16.54
C THR A 29 -5.22 -21.48 -15.93
N VAL A 30 -5.16 -21.44 -14.61
CA VAL A 30 -4.06 -20.82 -13.88
C VAL A 30 -2.93 -21.80 -13.95
N GLU A 31 -1.92 -21.55 -14.76
CA GLU A 31 -0.67 -22.32 -14.71
C GLU A 31 -0.02 -22.08 -13.35
N LEU A 32 -0.30 -22.98 -12.42
CA LEU A 32 0.37 -23.05 -11.14
C LEU A 32 1.75 -23.66 -11.37
N THR A 33 2.78 -22.85 -11.47
CA THR A 33 4.16 -23.32 -11.48
C THR A 33 4.44 -23.92 -10.08
N PRO A 34 4.70 -25.25 -9.95
CA PRO A 34 4.69 -25.94 -8.63
C PRO A 34 5.73 -25.46 -7.63
N SER A 35 6.72 -24.68 -8.05
CA SER A 35 7.91 -24.31 -7.26
C SER A 35 7.92 -22.87 -6.72
N THR A 36 6.85 -22.09 -6.93
CA THR A 36 6.80 -20.69 -6.49
C THR A 36 5.67 -20.45 -5.49
N PRO A 37 5.90 -19.64 -4.43
CA PRO A 37 4.85 -19.27 -3.48
C PRO A 37 3.88 -18.24 -4.05
N TYR A 38 3.92 -17.96 -5.35
CA TYR A 38 3.10 -16.95 -6.01
C TYR A 38 2.21 -17.55 -7.08
N VAL A 39 1.05 -16.89 -7.29
CA VAL A 39 0.20 -17.03 -8.46
C VAL A 39 0.46 -15.82 -9.36
N GLU A 40 0.82 -16.06 -10.61
CA GLU A 40 0.96 -14.99 -11.61
C GLU A 40 -0.30 -14.94 -12.47
N LEU A 41 -0.84 -13.75 -12.62
CA LEU A 41 -2.07 -13.46 -13.35
C LEU A 41 -1.79 -12.36 -14.37
N ASP A 42 -2.20 -12.56 -15.59
CA ASP A 42 -2.28 -11.49 -16.57
C ASP A 42 -3.48 -10.56 -16.29
N ARG A 43 -3.46 -9.40 -16.94
CA ARG A 43 -4.52 -8.40 -16.79
C ARG A 43 -5.91 -8.94 -17.10
N GLN A 44 -6.06 -9.76 -18.14
CA GLN A 44 -7.37 -10.26 -18.59
C GLN A 44 -7.97 -11.25 -17.57
N VAL A 45 -7.14 -12.12 -17.05
CA VAL A 45 -7.53 -13.06 -15.99
C VAL A 45 -7.92 -12.30 -14.73
N TRP A 46 -7.10 -11.34 -14.32
CA TRP A 46 -7.34 -10.52 -13.14
C TRP A 46 -8.66 -9.75 -13.20
N THR A 47 -8.95 -9.09 -14.34
CA THR A 47 -10.18 -8.31 -14.54
C THR A 47 -11.44 -9.14 -14.30
N ARG A 48 -11.44 -10.42 -14.70
CA ARG A 48 -12.57 -11.33 -14.48
C ARG A 48 -12.83 -11.68 -13.02
N LEU A 49 -11.86 -11.49 -12.14
CA LEU A 49 -12.00 -11.77 -10.70
C LEU A 49 -12.85 -10.75 -9.96
N SER A 50 -13.23 -9.64 -10.59
CA SER A 50 -14.16 -8.66 -10.00
C SER A 50 -15.56 -9.25 -9.73
N GLY A 51 -15.98 -10.25 -10.51
CA GLY A 51 -17.31 -10.85 -10.39
C GLY A 51 -18.42 -9.80 -10.50
N THR A 52 -19.34 -9.80 -9.54
CA THR A 52 -20.47 -8.85 -9.45
C THR A 52 -20.13 -7.59 -8.62
N THR A 53 -18.89 -7.38 -8.23
CA THR A 53 -18.47 -6.19 -7.48
C THR A 53 -18.78 -4.94 -8.29
N PRO A 54 -19.55 -3.96 -7.76
CA PRO A 54 -19.83 -2.72 -8.47
C PRO A 54 -18.58 -1.88 -8.65
N LEU A 55 -18.58 -1.01 -9.66
CA LEU A 55 -17.59 0.05 -9.81
C LEU A 55 -18.25 1.36 -9.34
N PRO A 56 -17.98 1.82 -8.11
CA PRO A 56 -18.68 2.96 -7.51
C PRO A 56 -18.02 4.32 -7.85
N LEU A 57 -17.02 4.35 -8.71
CA LEU A 57 -16.29 5.55 -9.11
C LEU A 57 -16.71 6.01 -10.49
N THR A 58 -16.65 7.32 -10.71
CA THR A 58 -16.87 8.00 -12.00
C THR A 58 -15.53 8.49 -12.59
N ASP A 59 -15.54 8.91 -13.87
CA ASP A 59 -14.37 9.55 -14.49
C ASP A 59 -13.91 10.78 -13.71
N ALA A 60 -14.83 11.58 -13.18
CA ALA A 60 -14.53 12.76 -12.37
C ALA A 60 -13.83 12.38 -11.03
N ASP A 61 -14.20 11.26 -10.43
CA ASP A 61 -13.51 10.74 -9.24
C ASP A 61 -12.08 10.32 -9.59
N VAL A 62 -11.89 9.61 -10.69
CA VAL A 62 -10.56 9.16 -11.14
C VAL A 62 -9.67 10.36 -11.45
N GLU A 63 -10.19 11.38 -12.12
CA GLU A 63 -9.46 12.63 -12.41
C GLU A 63 -8.96 13.31 -11.13
N ARG A 64 -9.79 13.37 -10.11
CA ARG A 64 -9.44 13.95 -8.80
C ARG A 64 -8.41 13.12 -8.05
N LEU A 65 -8.45 11.80 -8.19
CA LEU A 65 -7.62 10.86 -7.43
C LEU A 65 -6.26 10.61 -8.08
N ARG A 66 -6.15 10.74 -9.39
CA ARG A 66 -4.88 10.48 -10.09
C ARG A 66 -3.82 11.52 -9.72
N GLY A 67 -2.58 11.10 -9.74
CA GLY A 67 -1.43 11.98 -9.56
C GLY A 67 -1.04 12.71 -10.85
N LEU A 68 -0.36 13.83 -10.71
CA LEU A 68 0.22 14.51 -11.87
C LEU A 68 1.19 13.58 -12.62
N GLY A 69 0.95 13.40 -13.92
CA GLY A 69 1.72 12.50 -14.77
C GLY A 69 1.36 11.02 -14.66
N ASP A 70 0.25 10.67 -13.99
CA ASP A 70 -0.24 9.29 -13.91
C ASP A 70 -1.56 9.19 -14.69
N PRO A 71 -1.55 8.76 -15.97
CA PRO A 71 -2.70 8.80 -16.87
C PRO A 71 -3.65 7.62 -16.63
N ILE A 72 -4.09 7.43 -15.39
CA ILE A 72 -5.09 6.41 -15.05
C ILE A 72 -6.48 6.93 -15.45
N ASP A 73 -7.25 6.07 -16.09
CA ASP A 73 -8.66 6.28 -16.47
C ASP A 73 -9.59 5.30 -15.74
N LEU A 74 -10.90 5.47 -15.94
CA LEU A 74 -11.90 4.61 -15.33
C LEU A 74 -11.79 3.16 -15.81
N ALA A 75 -11.34 2.91 -17.05
CA ALA A 75 -11.13 1.57 -17.58
C ALA A 75 -9.98 0.84 -16.86
N GLU A 76 -8.91 1.56 -16.50
CA GLU A 76 -7.84 1.00 -15.66
C GLU A 76 -8.34 0.69 -14.25
N VAL A 77 -9.16 1.57 -13.68
CA VAL A 77 -9.76 1.33 -12.35
C VAL A 77 -10.66 0.10 -12.38
N ASP A 78 -11.49 -0.04 -13.39
CA ASP A 78 -12.38 -1.18 -13.57
C ASP A 78 -11.60 -2.50 -13.73
N ALA A 79 -10.57 -2.49 -14.56
CA ALA A 79 -9.81 -3.69 -14.89
C ALA A 79 -8.89 -4.16 -13.76
N VAL A 80 -8.35 -3.24 -12.94
CA VAL A 80 -7.27 -3.55 -12.00
C VAL A 80 -7.69 -3.32 -10.54
N TYR A 81 -8.22 -2.14 -10.25
CA TYR A 81 -8.45 -1.72 -8.86
C TYR A 81 -9.76 -2.27 -8.28
N ARG A 82 -10.79 -2.46 -9.10
CA ARG A 82 -12.05 -3.10 -8.69
C ARG A 82 -11.84 -4.54 -8.22
N PRO A 83 -11.19 -5.46 -8.99
CA PRO A 83 -10.89 -6.80 -8.48
C PRO A 83 -9.96 -6.77 -7.27
N MET A 84 -9.01 -5.82 -7.21
CA MET A 84 -8.12 -5.65 -6.06
C MET A 84 -8.89 -5.24 -4.80
N SER A 85 -9.84 -4.32 -4.91
CA SER A 85 -10.71 -3.93 -3.81
C SER A 85 -11.50 -5.12 -3.25
N ARG A 86 -12.03 -5.97 -4.14
CA ARG A 86 -12.70 -7.21 -3.74
C ARG A 86 -11.76 -8.16 -2.99
N LEU A 87 -10.56 -8.37 -3.52
CA LEU A 87 -9.55 -9.20 -2.86
C LEU A 87 -9.21 -8.66 -1.48
N LEU A 88 -8.96 -7.36 -1.36
CA LEU A 88 -8.64 -6.72 -0.08
C LEU A 88 -9.78 -6.85 0.93
N ASN A 89 -11.05 -6.70 0.49
CA ASN A 89 -12.19 -6.89 1.37
C ASN A 89 -12.25 -8.31 1.94
N LEU A 90 -11.96 -9.35 1.12
CA LEU A 90 -11.88 -10.73 1.60
C LEU A 90 -10.80 -10.90 2.69
N TYR A 91 -9.64 -10.25 2.55
CA TYR A 91 -8.58 -10.29 3.56
C TYR A 91 -9.01 -9.56 4.84
N VAL A 92 -9.65 -8.40 4.71
CA VAL A 92 -10.17 -7.63 5.86
C VAL A 92 -11.17 -8.47 6.66
N GLU A 93 -12.16 -9.06 5.99
CA GLU A 93 -13.17 -9.92 6.63
C GLU A 93 -12.54 -11.13 7.32
N ALA A 94 -11.63 -11.84 6.64
CA ALA A 94 -10.95 -13.00 7.20
C ALA A 94 -10.10 -12.63 8.42
N THR A 95 -9.37 -11.53 8.36
CA THR A 95 -8.53 -11.04 9.47
C THR A 95 -9.39 -10.60 10.65
N LYS A 96 -10.50 -9.92 10.41
CA LYS A 96 -11.45 -9.51 11.45
C LYS A 96 -12.04 -10.72 12.16
N ASN A 97 -12.51 -11.71 11.43
CA ASN A 97 -13.06 -12.96 12.01
C ASN A 97 -12.00 -13.71 12.84
N LEU A 98 -10.75 -13.77 12.35
CA LEU A 98 -9.64 -14.37 13.10
C LEU A 98 -9.35 -13.60 14.39
N HIS A 99 -9.35 -12.27 14.33
CA HIS A 99 -9.14 -11.42 15.50
C HIS A 99 -10.22 -11.61 16.55
N GLU A 100 -11.51 -11.65 16.16
CA GLU A 100 -12.63 -11.90 17.06
C GLU A 100 -12.55 -13.29 17.73
N ALA A 101 -12.20 -14.32 16.94
CA ALA A 101 -12.01 -15.66 17.48
C ALA A 101 -10.83 -15.72 18.47
N SER A 102 -9.71 -15.04 18.16
CA SER A 102 -8.53 -14.96 19.02
C SER A 102 -8.82 -14.21 20.33
N SER A 103 -9.53 -13.09 20.27
CA SER A 103 -9.94 -12.31 21.45
C SER A 103 -10.86 -13.14 22.36
N THR A 104 -11.80 -13.88 21.77
CA THR A 104 -12.67 -14.82 22.51
C THR A 104 -11.84 -15.89 23.20
N PHE A 105 -10.85 -16.46 22.52
CA PHE A 105 -9.95 -17.47 23.09
C PHE A 105 -9.14 -16.93 24.27
N LEU A 106 -8.68 -15.66 24.17
CA LEU A 106 -7.89 -14.99 25.20
C LEU A 106 -8.74 -14.46 26.37
N GLY A 107 -10.06 -14.40 26.22
CA GLY A 107 -10.96 -13.77 27.19
C GLY A 107 -10.79 -12.25 27.25
N GLU A 108 -10.35 -11.63 26.15
CA GLU A 108 -10.18 -10.19 26.02
C GLU A 108 -11.39 -9.56 25.33
N ASP A 109 -11.75 -8.32 25.70
CA ASP A 109 -12.71 -7.54 24.94
C ASP A 109 -12.11 -7.19 23.57
N SER A 110 -12.79 -7.57 22.50
CA SER A 110 -12.38 -7.31 21.13
C SER A 110 -12.51 -5.83 20.76
N GLY A 111 -11.63 -4.98 21.25
CA GLY A 111 -11.43 -3.66 20.68
C GLY A 111 -10.82 -3.85 19.27
N GLY A 112 -11.61 -3.62 18.20
CA GLY A 112 -11.20 -3.93 16.83
C GLY A 112 -9.80 -3.40 16.50
N THR A 113 -8.95 -4.27 15.93
CA THR A 113 -7.63 -3.91 15.44
C THR A 113 -7.73 -3.50 13.98
N PRO A 114 -7.26 -2.30 13.58
CA PRO A 114 -7.28 -1.88 12.18
C PRO A 114 -6.53 -2.84 11.25
N PHE A 115 -7.10 -3.08 10.06
CA PHE A 115 -6.39 -3.77 8.99
C PHE A 115 -5.38 -2.81 8.34
N VAL A 116 -4.10 -3.16 8.28
CA VAL A 116 -3.05 -2.26 7.79
C VAL A 116 -2.51 -2.73 6.44
N ILE A 117 -2.59 -1.85 5.44
CA ILE A 117 -2.10 -2.10 4.08
C ILE A 117 -0.84 -1.27 3.84
N GLY A 118 0.28 -1.92 3.53
CA GLY A 118 1.51 -1.24 3.08
C GLY A 118 1.57 -1.12 1.57
N ILE A 119 1.88 0.07 1.02
CA ILE A 119 2.06 0.28 -0.42
C ILE A 119 3.45 0.81 -0.71
N ALA A 120 4.27 -0.03 -1.35
CA ALA A 120 5.65 0.25 -1.71
C ALA A 120 5.85 0.40 -3.23
N GLY A 121 7.02 0.88 -3.62
CA GLY A 121 7.46 1.02 -5.01
C GLY A 121 8.33 2.25 -5.19
N SER A 122 8.89 2.45 -6.39
CA SER A 122 9.78 3.56 -6.71
C SER A 122 9.10 4.93 -6.69
N VAL A 123 9.89 6.00 -6.69
CA VAL A 123 9.40 7.34 -7.05
C VAL A 123 8.74 7.29 -8.43
N ALA A 124 7.70 8.08 -8.65
CA ALA A 124 6.97 8.23 -9.91
C ALA A 124 6.27 6.96 -10.46
N VAL A 125 6.26 5.82 -9.74
CA VAL A 125 5.63 4.58 -10.22
C VAL A 125 4.10 4.56 -10.06
N GLY A 126 3.51 5.53 -9.33
CA GLY A 126 2.06 5.64 -9.12
C GLY A 126 1.56 5.08 -7.79
N LYS A 127 2.42 4.91 -6.76
CA LYS A 127 2.02 4.45 -5.41
C LYS A 127 0.90 5.28 -4.80
N SER A 128 1.05 6.61 -4.81
CA SER A 128 0.08 7.52 -4.18
C SER A 128 -1.27 7.52 -4.89
N THR A 129 -1.29 7.35 -6.23
CA THR A 129 -2.53 7.14 -6.98
C THR A 129 -3.18 5.82 -6.60
N THR A 130 -2.40 4.73 -6.56
CA THR A 130 -2.84 3.41 -6.10
C THR A 130 -3.45 3.50 -4.69
N ALA A 131 -2.78 4.18 -3.76
CA ALA A 131 -3.24 4.33 -2.38
C ALA A 131 -4.57 5.10 -2.29
N ARG A 132 -4.71 6.20 -3.04
CA ARG A 132 -5.96 6.98 -3.06
C ARG A 132 -7.11 6.21 -3.68
N LEU A 133 -6.88 5.50 -4.79
CA LEU A 133 -7.92 4.67 -5.44
C LEU A 133 -8.38 3.54 -4.52
N ILE A 134 -7.45 2.84 -3.87
CA ILE A 134 -7.78 1.77 -2.91
C ILE A 134 -8.56 2.33 -1.73
N ARG A 135 -8.15 3.48 -1.18
CA ARG A 135 -8.88 4.15 -0.09
C ARG A 135 -10.34 4.41 -0.48
N GLU A 136 -10.57 5.02 -1.62
CA GLU A 136 -11.92 5.34 -2.09
C GLU A 136 -12.76 4.08 -2.38
N LEU A 137 -12.16 3.05 -2.97
CA LEU A 137 -12.85 1.81 -3.27
C LEU A 137 -13.19 1.04 -1.99
N LEU A 138 -12.27 0.93 -1.04
CA LEU A 138 -12.50 0.24 0.24
C LEU A 138 -13.54 0.97 1.09
N ALA A 139 -13.53 2.30 1.12
CA ALA A 139 -14.52 3.08 1.86
C ALA A 139 -15.97 2.92 1.35
N ARG A 140 -16.18 2.24 0.21
CA ARG A 140 -17.50 1.90 -0.33
C ARG A 140 -18.04 0.52 0.12
N TRP A 141 -17.19 -0.28 0.78
CA TRP A 141 -17.61 -1.53 1.37
C TRP A 141 -18.25 -1.28 2.74
N PRO A 142 -19.39 -1.95 3.05
CA PRO A 142 -20.06 -1.77 4.34
C PRO A 142 -19.18 -2.10 5.55
N GLU A 143 -18.23 -3.02 5.36
CA GLU A 143 -17.33 -3.54 6.40
C GLU A 143 -16.18 -2.58 6.72
N THR A 144 -15.89 -1.63 5.81
CA THR A 144 -14.74 -0.73 5.91
C THR A 144 -15.07 0.74 5.62
N PRO A 145 -16.09 1.35 6.27
CA PRO A 145 -16.49 2.72 5.99
C PRO A 145 -15.41 3.76 6.35
N HIS A 146 -14.50 3.43 7.27
CA HIS A 146 -13.45 4.35 7.74
C HIS A 146 -12.08 3.89 7.26
N VAL A 147 -11.63 4.43 6.12
CA VAL A 147 -10.31 4.13 5.53
C VAL A 147 -9.43 5.37 5.59
N GLU A 148 -8.33 5.27 6.34
CA GLU A 148 -7.33 6.33 6.46
C GLU A 148 -6.11 6.05 5.60
N LEU A 149 -5.45 7.12 5.15
CA LEU A 149 -4.24 7.06 4.35
C LEU A 149 -3.16 7.96 4.95
N VAL A 150 -2.01 7.37 5.26
CA VAL A 150 -0.83 8.07 5.76
C VAL A 150 0.36 7.80 4.83
N THR A 151 1.02 8.86 4.38
CA THR A 151 2.29 8.75 3.65
C THR A 151 3.47 8.76 4.61
N THR A 152 4.46 7.92 4.36
CA THR A 152 5.67 7.89 5.19
C THR A 152 6.54 9.13 5.02
N ASP A 153 6.29 9.97 4.02
CA ASP A 153 7.03 11.23 3.85
C ASP A 153 6.88 12.16 5.06
N GLY A 154 5.75 12.06 5.81
CA GLY A 154 5.57 12.73 7.09
C GLY A 154 6.60 12.33 8.16
N PHE A 155 7.24 11.18 8.02
CA PHE A 155 8.28 10.69 8.92
C PHE A 155 9.70 10.88 8.39
N LEU A 156 9.89 11.67 7.32
CA LEU A 156 11.20 12.16 6.93
C LEU A 156 11.76 13.07 8.04
N LEU A 157 13.07 13.04 8.22
CA LEU A 157 13.73 14.03 9.06
C LEU A 157 13.58 15.43 8.42
N PRO A 158 13.37 16.50 9.21
CA PRO A 158 13.34 17.86 8.68
C PRO A 158 14.59 18.20 7.89
N ASN A 159 14.49 19.07 6.88
CA ASN A 159 15.62 19.47 6.03
C ASN A 159 16.79 20.00 6.84
N ALA A 160 16.55 20.78 7.89
CA ALA A 160 17.60 21.27 8.79
C ALA A 160 18.40 20.13 9.42
N GLU A 161 17.73 19.05 9.85
CA GLU A 161 18.39 17.89 10.44
C GLU A 161 19.10 17.03 9.37
N LEU A 162 18.50 16.89 8.18
CA LEU A 162 19.16 16.22 7.05
C LEU A 162 20.44 16.98 6.64
N ALA A 163 20.39 18.30 6.58
CA ALA A 163 21.57 19.13 6.28
C ALA A 163 22.66 18.99 7.35
N ARG A 164 22.28 19.02 8.64
CA ARG A 164 23.20 18.82 9.77
C ARG A 164 23.92 17.46 9.71
N ARG A 165 23.22 16.42 9.21
CA ARG A 165 23.76 15.05 9.06
C ARG A 165 24.46 14.82 7.72
N GLY A 166 24.47 15.76 6.79
CA GLY A 166 24.97 15.55 5.42
C GLY A 166 24.14 14.59 4.59
N LEU A 167 22.82 14.50 4.85
CA LEU A 167 21.91 13.53 4.23
C LEU A 167 20.94 14.16 3.20
N MET A 168 21.13 15.42 2.81
CA MET A 168 20.20 16.07 1.86
C MET A 168 20.15 15.33 0.50
N ASP A 169 21.29 14.87 -0.02
CA ASP A 169 21.35 14.09 -1.26
C ASP A 169 20.90 12.63 -1.10
N ARG A 170 20.58 12.24 0.12
CA ARG A 170 20.05 10.92 0.47
C ARG A 170 18.62 10.99 1.00
N LYS A 171 17.91 12.10 0.75
CA LYS A 171 16.50 12.23 1.13
C LYS A 171 15.66 11.21 0.34
N GLY A 172 14.84 10.45 1.05
CA GLY A 172 14.11 9.29 0.51
C GLY A 172 14.81 7.95 0.72
N PHE A 173 16.11 7.93 1.08
CA PHE A 173 16.80 6.72 1.53
C PHE A 173 16.36 6.33 2.96
N PRO A 174 16.50 5.06 3.37
CA PRO A 174 16.04 4.60 4.68
C PRO A 174 16.58 5.38 5.88
N GLU A 175 17.80 5.94 5.79
CA GLU A 175 18.44 6.73 6.86
C GLU A 175 17.88 8.15 7.01
N SER A 176 17.13 8.63 5.99
CA SER A 176 16.51 9.96 6.04
C SER A 176 15.18 10.00 6.78
N TYR A 177 14.72 8.87 7.30
CA TYR A 177 13.44 8.75 8.02
C TYR A 177 13.62 8.57 9.52
N ASP A 178 12.72 9.16 10.32
CA ASP A 178 12.52 8.76 11.71
C ASP A 178 11.71 7.46 11.77
N ARG A 179 12.41 6.35 11.52
CA ARG A 179 11.80 5.02 11.54
C ARG A 179 11.19 4.67 12.90
N ARG A 180 11.79 5.16 14.01
CA ARG A 180 11.27 4.90 15.36
C ARG A 180 9.92 5.57 15.57
N ALA A 181 9.76 6.80 15.08
CA ALA A 181 8.46 7.48 15.13
C ALA A 181 7.41 6.75 14.32
N LEU A 182 7.74 6.28 13.11
CA LEU A 182 6.83 5.50 12.26
C LEU A 182 6.43 4.17 12.91
N VAL A 183 7.37 3.42 13.49
CA VAL A 183 7.07 2.18 14.22
C VAL A 183 6.18 2.45 15.43
N ARG A 184 6.47 3.50 16.23
CA ARG A 184 5.61 3.90 17.35
C ARG A 184 4.20 4.29 16.91
N PHE A 185 4.08 4.99 15.78
CA PHE A 185 2.78 5.34 15.18
C PHE A 185 1.98 4.08 14.87
N LEU A 186 2.56 3.13 14.13
CA LEU A 186 1.90 1.88 13.74
C LEU A 186 1.57 0.99 14.94
N SER A 187 2.47 0.90 15.94
CA SER A 187 2.20 0.17 17.18
C SER A 187 0.97 0.71 17.91
N LYS A 188 0.83 2.04 18.02
CA LYS A 188 -0.35 2.66 18.64
C LYS A 188 -1.62 2.40 17.85
N VAL A 189 -1.56 2.47 16.52
CA VAL A 189 -2.71 2.15 15.66
C VAL A 189 -3.14 0.70 15.84
N LYS A 190 -2.20 -0.25 15.75
CA LYS A 190 -2.48 -1.69 15.93
C LYS A 190 -2.93 -2.03 17.36
N ALA A 191 -2.53 -1.26 18.35
CA ALA A 191 -3.03 -1.38 19.72
C ALA A 191 -4.43 -0.80 19.91
N GLY A 192 -5.11 -0.32 18.86
CA GLY A 192 -6.47 0.21 18.95
C GLY A 192 -6.60 1.56 19.65
N ALA A 193 -5.52 2.38 19.69
CA ALA A 193 -5.58 3.71 20.30
C ALA A 193 -6.68 4.56 19.64
N ALA A 194 -7.42 5.31 20.47
CA ALA A 194 -8.56 6.10 20.02
C ALA A 194 -8.16 7.18 18.99
N GLU A 195 -6.97 7.76 19.15
CA GLU A 195 -6.41 8.77 18.27
C GLU A 195 -4.89 8.59 18.20
N VAL A 196 -4.34 8.61 16.99
CA VAL A 196 -2.89 8.62 16.73
C VAL A 196 -2.58 9.70 15.71
N ARG A 197 -1.45 10.40 15.89
CA ARG A 197 -1.08 11.54 15.05
C ARG A 197 0.16 11.22 14.22
N ALA A 198 0.15 11.63 12.95
CA ALA A 198 1.27 11.53 12.02
C ALA A 198 1.65 12.93 11.52
N PRO A 199 2.95 13.27 11.39
CA PRO A 199 3.38 14.56 10.87
C PRO A 199 2.97 14.74 9.40
N VAL A 200 2.79 15.99 8.98
CA VAL A 200 2.46 16.36 7.60
C VAL A 200 3.72 16.75 6.83
N TYR A 201 3.87 16.21 5.64
CA TYR A 201 4.89 16.61 4.66
C TYR A 201 4.30 17.48 3.57
N ASN A 202 5.00 18.56 3.21
CA ASN A 202 4.60 19.43 2.10
C ASN A 202 5.58 19.27 0.92
N HIS A 203 5.08 18.73 -0.18
CA HIS A 203 5.88 18.54 -1.40
C HIS A 203 6.30 19.86 -2.05
N THR A 204 5.58 20.97 -1.84
CA THR A 204 5.94 22.29 -2.39
C THR A 204 7.16 22.85 -1.66
N THR A 205 7.14 22.88 -0.33
CA THR A 205 8.28 23.34 0.47
C THR A 205 9.36 22.26 0.63
N TYR A 206 9.06 21.02 0.18
CA TYR A 206 9.94 19.87 0.28
C TYR A 206 10.41 19.57 1.71
N ASP A 207 9.53 19.78 2.70
CA ASP A 207 9.84 19.58 4.11
C ASP A 207 8.62 19.20 4.95
N ILE A 208 8.86 18.78 6.20
CA ILE A 208 7.85 18.60 7.22
C ILE A 208 7.24 19.97 7.55
N VAL A 209 5.91 20.00 7.69
CA VAL A 209 5.20 21.21 8.13
C VAL A 209 5.20 21.26 9.66
N PRO A 210 5.90 22.22 10.28
CA PRO A 210 5.99 22.30 11.73
C PRO A 210 4.60 22.42 12.38
N GLY A 211 4.31 21.55 13.34
CA GLY A 211 3.06 21.57 14.10
C GLY A 211 1.82 21.09 13.36
N ALA A 212 1.91 20.75 12.07
CA ALA A 212 0.81 20.14 11.32
C ALA A 212 0.81 18.61 11.48
N GLU A 213 -0.36 18.04 11.75
CA GLU A 213 -0.52 16.61 11.98
C GLU A 213 -1.79 16.08 11.28
N ILE A 214 -1.69 14.89 10.72
CA ILE A 214 -2.84 14.07 10.33
C ILE A 214 -3.29 13.30 11.56
N VAL A 215 -4.60 13.35 11.85
CA VAL A 215 -5.18 12.65 12.99
C VAL A 215 -5.91 11.42 12.49
N VAL A 216 -5.43 10.24 12.90
CA VAL A 216 -6.00 8.93 12.59
C VAL A 216 -6.86 8.48 13.79
N ARG A 217 -8.16 8.21 13.55
CA ARG A 217 -9.13 7.85 14.59
C ARG A 217 -9.77 6.50 14.31
N ARG A 218 -9.26 5.44 14.95
CA ARG A 218 -9.79 4.06 14.89
C ARG A 218 -10.30 3.68 13.48
N PRO A 219 -9.46 3.68 12.45
CA PRO A 219 -9.88 3.30 11.11
C PRO A 219 -10.17 1.80 11.06
N ASP A 220 -11.09 1.39 10.18
CA ASP A 220 -11.24 -0.02 9.82
C ASP A 220 -10.02 -0.50 9.04
N VAL A 221 -9.55 0.37 8.13
CA VAL A 221 -8.35 0.13 7.32
C VAL A 221 -7.43 1.33 7.38
N LEU A 222 -6.13 1.10 7.67
CA LEU A 222 -5.07 2.09 7.50
C LEU A 222 -4.20 1.72 6.30
N ILE A 223 -4.09 2.63 5.34
CA ILE A 223 -3.14 2.52 4.22
C ILE A 223 -1.89 3.33 4.56
N VAL A 224 -0.72 2.69 4.47
CA VAL A 224 0.58 3.32 4.68
C VAL A 224 1.37 3.25 3.38
N GLU A 225 1.61 4.41 2.76
CA GLU A 225 2.29 4.51 1.47
C GLU A 225 3.69 5.10 1.63
N GLY A 226 4.68 4.52 0.97
CA GLY A 226 6.02 5.09 0.93
C GLY A 226 7.07 4.24 0.25
N LEU A 227 8.27 4.82 0.07
CA LEU A 227 9.39 4.17 -0.60
C LEU A 227 9.93 2.96 0.18
N ASN A 228 10.02 3.09 1.49
CA ASN A 228 10.77 2.20 2.36
C ASN A 228 9.88 1.38 3.32
N VAL A 229 8.57 1.30 3.06
CA VAL A 229 7.61 0.65 3.97
C VAL A 229 7.85 -0.87 4.12
N LEU A 230 8.46 -1.52 3.14
CA LEU A 230 8.76 -2.96 3.17
C LEU A 230 10.20 -3.27 3.59
N GLN A 231 10.95 -2.28 4.11
CA GLN A 231 12.30 -2.52 4.61
C GLN A 231 12.30 -3.52 5.77
N PRO A 232 13.25 -4.49 5.79
CA PRO A 232 13.39 -5.42 6.90
C PRO A 232 13.82 -4.69 8.18
N ALA A 233 13.68 -5.38 9.30
CA ALA A 233 14.27 -4.96 10.56
C ALA A 233 15.78 -4.75 10.40
N ARG A 234 16.32 -3.69 11.03
CA ARG A 234 17.77 -3.52 11.10
C ARG A 234 18.33 -4.36 12.24
N PRO A 235 19.50 -4.98 12.04
CA PRO A 235 20.20 -5.62 13.15
C PRO A 235 20.48 -4.58 14.25
N SER A 236 20.08 -4.87 15.48
CA SER A 236 20.47 -4.03 16.63
C SER A 236 21.88 -4.39 17.08
N PRO A 237 22.71 -3.39 17.47
CA PRO A 237 24.02 -3.66 18.05
C PRO A 237 23.97 -4.53 19.32
N VAL A 238 22.83 -4.59 19.98
CA VAL A 238 22.61 -5.36 21.23
C VAL A 238 22.05 -6.76 20.97
N GLY A 239 21.97 -7.20 19.71
CA GLY A 239 21.48 -8.54 19.36
C GLY A 239 19.95 -8.73 19.44
N THR A 240 19.19 -7.69 19.77
CA THR A 240 17.72 -7.68 19.70
C THR A 240 17.26 -7.23 18.33
N SER A 241 16.35 -7.96 17.68
CA SER A 241 15.72 -7.50 16.43
C SER A 241 14.74 -6.37 16.75
N GLU A 242 14.96 -5.18 16.14
CA GLU A 242 13.94 -4.14 16.15
C GLU A 242 12.79 -4.54 15.21
N LEU A 243 11.55 -4.18 15.56
CA LEU A 243 10.41 -4.39 14.68
C LEU A 243 10.60 -3.64 13.36
N ALA A 244 10.26 -4.29 12.25
CA ALA A 244 10.15 -3.63 10.96
C ALA A 244 8.79 -2.95 10.82
N VAL A 245 8.72 -1.90 9.99
CA VAL A 245 7.45 -1.26 9.62
C VAL A 245 6.52 -2.30 8.97
N SER A 246 7.08 -3.20 8.16
CA SER A 246 6.32 -4.26 7.47
C SER A 246 5.72 -5.33 8.40
N ASP A 247 6.17 -5.43 9.65
CA ASP A 247 5.63 -6.41 10.61
C ASP A 247 4.23 -6.03 11.09
N PHE A 248 3.82 -4.78 10.87
CA PHE A 248 2.48 -4.28 11.18
C PHE A 248 1.48 -4.45 10.03
N PHE A 249 1.92 -4.89 8.85
CA PHE A 249 1.05 -4.98 7.68
C PHE A 249 0.34 -6.34 7.58
N ASP A 250 -0.97 -6.27 7.48
CA ASP A 250 -1.81 -7.44 7.20
C ASP A 250 -1.76 -7.77 5.69
N PHE A 251 -1.56 -6.75 4.84
CA PHE A 251 -1.39 -6.90 3.40
C PHE A 251 -0.35 -5.91 2.87
N ALA A 252 0.46 -6.32 1.91
CA ALA A 252 1.49 -5.49 1.32
C ALA A 252 1.41 -5.49 -0.20
N ILE A 253 1.38 -4.30 -0.81
CA ILE A 253 1.34 -4.09 -2.26
C ILE A 253 2.66 -3.47 -2.69
N TYR A 254 3.25 -3.99 -3.76
CA TYR A 254 4.40 -3.38 -4.43
C TYR A 254 4.01 -2.98 -5.85
N VAL A 255 4.09 -1.68 -6.14
CA VAL A 255 3.88 -1.15 -7.50
C VAL A 255 5.22 -1.16 -8.22
N ASP A 256 5.31 -1.95 -9.29
CA ASP A 256 6.54 -2.25 -10.03
C ASP A 256 6.47 -1.76 -11.48
N ALA A 257 7.60 -1.35 -12.02
CA ALA A 257 7.82 -1.14 -13.44
C ALA A 257 9.31 -1.24 -13.76
N ARG A 258 9.67 -1.40 -15.04
CA ARG A 258 11.08 -1.40 -15.46
C ARG A 258 11.74 -0.06 -15.11
N ALA A 259 12.95 -0.10 -14.56
CA ALA A 259 13.66 1.10 -14.11
C ALA A 259 13.79 2.18 -15.20
N SER A 260 14.04 1.76 -16.47
CA SER A 260 14.10 2.69 -17.60
C SER A 260 12.77 3.40 -17.88
N VAL A 261 11.66 2.70 -17.69
CA VAL A 261 10.31 3.26 -17.84
C VAL A 261 10.01 4.26 -16.72
N VAL A 262 10.33 3.88 -15.47
CA VAL A 262 10.14 4.77 -14.31
C VAL A 262 11.02 6.02 -14.41
N ARG A 263 12.25 5.89 -14.95
CA ARG A 263 13.11 7.04 -15.25
C ARG A 263 12.42 8.04 -16.19
N GLN A 264 11.80 7.55 -17.26
CA GLN A 264 11.09 8.42 -18.19
C GLN A 264 9.90 9.09 -17.52
N TRP A 265 9.08 8.36 -16.76
CA TRP A 265 7.96 8.93 -16.01
C TRP A 265 8.39 9.98 -14.97
N TYR A 266 9.55 9.78 -14.37
CA TYR A 266 10.12 10.78 -13.45
C TYR A 266 10.48 12.08 -14.18
N ILE A 267 11.10 11.98 -15.36
CA ILE A 267 11.44 13.15 -16.21
C ILE A 267 10.15 13.86 -16.65
N ASP A 268 9.18 13.12 -17.18
CA ASP A 268 7.92 13.68 -17.68
C ASP A 268 7.14 14.39 -16.55
N ARG A 269 7.12 13.79 -15.35
CA ARG A 269 6.54 14.39 -14.16
C ARG A 269 7.29 15.66 -13.73
N PHE A 270 8.62 15.65 -13.80
CA PHE A 270 9.41 16.83 -13.47
C PHE A 270 9.10 17.99 -14.42
N LEU A 271 9.00 17.74 -15.73
CA LEU A 271 8.62 18.74 -16.73
C LEU A 271 7.22 19.29 -16.44
N SER A 272 6.26 18.43 -16.15
CA SER A 272 4.90 18.83 -15.78
C SER A 272 4.86 19.70 -14.51
N LEU A 273 5.65 19.32 -13.48
CA LEU A 273 5.77 20.11 -12.24
C LEU A 273 6.44 21.45 -12.50
N ARG A 274 7.46 21.50 -13.36
CA ARG A 274 8.14 22.75 -13.73
C ARG A 274 7.17 23.74 -14.36
N ALA A 275 6.30 23.27 -15.23
CA ALA A 275 5.28 24.13 -15.87
C ALA A 275 4.17 24.61 -14.90
N THR A 276 4.07 24.01 -13.71
CA THR A 276 2.96 24.28 -12.77
C THR A 276 3.44 24.62 -11.36
N ALA A 277 3.73 23.62 -10.54
CA ALA A 277 4.03 23.79 -9.12
C ALA A 277 5.38 24.47 -8.85
N LEU A 278 6.39 24.28 -9.71
CA LEU A 278 7.70 24.88 -9.51
C LEU A 278 7.75 26.38 -9.86
N THR A 279 6.74 26.92 -10.57
CA THR A 279 6.60 28.36 -10.82
C THR A 279 6.26 29.16 -9.57
N ARG A 280 5.75 28.52 -8.53
CA ARG A 280 5.37 29.16 -7.28
C ARG A 280 6.63 29.59 -6.50
N PRO A 281 6.70 30.85 -6.02
CA PRO A 281 7.88 31.35 -5.30
C PRO A 281 8.23 30.56 -4.04
N GLU A 282 7.22 30.01 -3.36
CA GLU A 282 7.39 29.17 -2.16
C GLU A 282 7.90 27.75 -2.45
N SER A 283 8.02 27.38 -3.73
CA SER A 283 8.51 26.05 -4.10
C SER A 283 10.01 25.92 -3.82
N TYR A 284 10.39 24.89 -3.07
CA TYR A 284 11.81 24.54 -2.85
C TYR A 284 12.59 24.39 -4.17
N PHE A 285 11.90 23.91 -5.20
CA PHE A 285 12.46 23.71 -6.53
C PHE A 285 12.22 24.89 -7.50
N HIS A 286 11.80 26.05 -7.01
CA HIS A 286 11.54 27.26 -7.83
C HIS A 286 12.73 27.61 -8.75
N LYS A 287 13.96 27.37 -8.28
CA LYS A 287 15.18 27.57 -9.09
C LYS A 287 15.21 26.81 -10.42
N TYR A 288 14.39 25.81 -10.61
CA TYR A 288 14.28 25.06 -11.86
C TYR A 288 13.17 25.57 -12.78
N ALA A 289 12.34 26.50 -12.34
CA ALA A 289 11.22 27.03 -13.11
C ALA A 289 11.67 27.75 -14.40
N SER A 290 12.87 28.37 -14.40
CA SER A 290 13.45 29.10 -15.53
C SER A 290 14.23 28.23 -16.52
N LEU A 291 14.42 26.94 -16.26
CA LEU A 291 15.12 26.04 -17.17
C LEU A 291 14.36 25.86 -18.48
N SER A 292 15.06 25.67 -19.59
CA SER A 292 14.45 25.16 -20.82
C SER A 292 13.95 23.72 -20.62
N ASP A 293 13.07 23.20 -21.52
CA ASP A 293 12.63 21.81 -21.46
C ASP A 293 13.78 20.84 -21.56
N THR A 294 14.76 21.13 -22.41
CA THR A 294 15.98 20.31 -22.59
C THR A 294 16.82 20.28 -21.31
N ASP A 295 17.08 21.45 -20.71
CA ASP A 295 17.89 21.51 -19.48
C ASP A 295 17.17 20.90 -18.28
N ALA A 296 15.85 21.10 -18.20
CA ALA A 296 15.02 20.48 -17.15
C ALA A 296 14.97 18.94 -17.27
N ALA A 297 14.86 18.42 -18.50
CA ALA A 297 14.92 16.99 -18.76
C ALA A 297 16.32 16.42 -18.41
N ALA A 298 17.39 17.09 -18.82
CA ALA A 298 18.76 16.71 -18.47
C ALA A 298 18.95 16.71 -16.94
N ARG A 299 18.55 17.80 -16.27
CA ARG A 299 18.69 17.93 -14.80
C ARG A 299 17.89 16.89 -14.03
N SER A 300 16.66 16.60 -14.44
CA SER A 300 15.87 15.55 -13.82
C SER A 300 16.45 14.16 -14.06
N GLY A 301 17.03 13.92 -15.24
CA GLY A 301 17.79 12.71 -15.53
C GLY A 301 18.98 12.52 -14.60
N GLU A 302 19.78 13.56 -14.37
CA GLU A 302 20.91 13.54 -13.43
C GLU A 302 20.47 13.22 -11.99
N ILE A 303 19.38 13.84 -11.51
CA ILE A 303 18.80 13.56 -10.18
C ILE A 303 18.34 12.10 -10.10
N TRP A 304 17.71 11.60 -11.16
CA TRP A 304 17.33 10.20 -11.20
C TRP A 304 18.54 9.28 -11.09
N ASP A 305 19.55 9.49 -11.92
CA ASP A 305 20.71 8.62 -12.05
C ASP A 305 21.61 8.66 -10.79
N SER A 306 21.68 9.83 -10.10
CA SER A 306 22.51 10.00 -8.89
C SER A 306 21.82 9.67 -7.58
N ILE A 307 20.49 9.79 -7.49
CA ILE A 307 19.74 9.64 -6.24
C ILE A 307 18.69 8.53 -6.34
N ASN A 308 17.73 8.64 -7.29
CA ASN A 308 16.57 7.76 -7.30
C ASN A 308 16.91 6.34 -7.76
N ALA A 309 17.75 6.17 -8.79
CA ALA A 309 18.16 4.86 -9.29
C ALA A 309 19.01 4.09 -8.25
N PRO A 310 20.01 4.68 -7.58
CA PRO A 310 20.71 4.03 -6.47
C PRO A 310 19.76 3.62 -5.34
N ASN A 311 18.82 4.48 -4.92
CA ASN A 311 17.86 4.15 -3.88
C ASN A 311 16.92 3.00 -4.32
N LEU A 312 16.47 3.03 -5.58
CA LEU A 312 15.65 1.95 -6.14
C LEU A 312 16.38 0.62 -6.05
N VAL A 313 17.61 0.55 -6.54
CA VAL A 313 18.37 -0.71 -6.63
C VAL A 313 18.82 -1.21 -5.26
N GLN A 314 19.29 -0.32 -4.38
CA GLN A 314 19.87 -0.71 -3.10
C GLN A 314 18.81 -0.97 -2.02
N ASN A 315 17.71 -0.23 -2.05
CA ASN A 315 16.76 -0.20 -0.93
C ASN A 315 15.35 -0.65 -1.29
N ILE A 316 14.81 -0.24 -2.45
CA ILE A 316 13.37 -0.43 -2.74
C ILE A 316 13.14 -1.76 -3.45
N LEU A 317 13.84 -2.01 -4.56
CA LEU A 317 13.67 -3.21 -5.38
C LEU A 317 13.91 -4.52 -4.61
N PRO A 318 14.90 -4.64 -3.71
CA PRO A 318 15.11 -5.86 -2.92
C PRO A 318 13.91 -6.24 -2.03
N THR A 319 13.05 -5.26 -1.68
CA THR A 319 11.89 -5.50 -0.82
C THR A 319 10.66 -6.03 -1.57
N ARG A 320 10.71 -6.08 -2.92
CA ARG A 320 9.59 -6.52 -3.77
C ARG A 320 9.07 -7.91 -3.41
N SER A 321 9.95 -8.84 -3.06
CA SER A 321 9.58 -10.20 -2.67
C SER A 321 8.85 -10.29 -1.33
N ARG A 322 8.85 -9.22 -0.53
CA ARG A 322 8.14 -9.15 0.74
C ARG A 322 6.66 -8.79 0.56
N ALA A 323 6.27 -8.29 -0.61
CA ALA A 323 4.89 -7.91 -0.90
C ALA A 323 3.98 -9.15 -1.02
N THR A 324 2.73 -8.99 -0.59
CA THR A 324 1.65 -9.95 -0.82
C THR A 324 1.18 -9.89 -2.28
N LEU A 325 1.07 -8.67 -2.83
CA LEU A 325 0.66 -8.43 -4.21
C LEU A 325 1.68 -7.52 -4.90
N VAL A 326 2.17 -7.93 -6.07
CA VAL A 326 3.00 -7.10 -6.94
C VAL A 326 2.21 -6.73 -8.19
N LEU A 327 2.10 -5.43 -8.46
CA LEU A 327 1.45 -4.86 -9.65
C LEU A 327 2.55 -4.43 -10.62
N THR A 328 2.70 -5.09 -11.76
CA THR A 328 3.71 -4.73 -12.77
C THR A 328 3.08 -3.89 -13.87
N LYS A 329 3.51 -2.62 -13.98
CA LYS A 329 3.04 -1.65 -14.97
C LYS A 329 3.85 -1.72 -16.27
N GLY A 330 3.16 -1.51 -17.37
CA GLY A 330 3.75 -1.30 -18.72
C GLY A 330 4.16 0.15 -18.93
N ALA A 331 4.80 0.44 -20.08
CA ALA A 331 5.27 1.80 -20.42
C ALA A 331 4.13 2.83 -20.52
N ASN A 332 2.92 2.40 -20.79
CA ASN A 332 1.70 3.21 -20.85
C ASN A 332 1.03 3.41 -19.46
N HIS A 333 1.73 3.18 -18.38
CA HIS A 333 1.25 3.21 -17.00
C HIS A 333 0.19 2.16 -16.61
N SER A 334 -0.40 1.41 -17.53
CA SER A 334 -1.38 0.38 -17.19
C SER A 334 -0.72 -0.83 -16.54
N VAL A 335 -1.41 -1.46 -15.58
CA VAL A 335 -0.96 -2.71 -14.96
C VAL A 335 -1.19 -3.86 -15.91
N GLN A 336 -0.12 -4.57 -16.25
CA GLN A 336 -0.10 -5.67 -17.21
C GLN A 336 -0.12 -7.04 -16.55
N ARG A 337 0.47 -7.14 -15.36
CA ARG A 337 0.66 -8.41 -14.66
C ARG A 337 0.52 -8.22 -13.16
N MET A 338 -0.10 -9.17 -12.50
CA MET A 338 -0.25 -9.26 -11.07
C MET A 338 0.38 -10.54 -10.56
N ARG A 339 1.13 -10.44 -9.45
CA ARG A 339 1.72 -11.58 -8.78
C ARG A 339 1.26 -11.59 -7.32
N LEU A 340 0.42 -12.56 -6.97
CA LEU A 340 -0.14 -12.71 -5.65
C LEU A 340 0.57 -13.85 -4.90
N ARG A 341 1.06 -13.58 -3.69
CA ARG A 341 1.62 -14.61 -2.82
C ARG A 341 0.49 -15.50 -2.29
N LYS A 342 0.68 -16.82 -2.39
CA LYS A 342 -0.24 -17.79 -1.78
C LYS A 342 -0.25 -17.63 -0.26
N LEU A 343 -1.40 -17.85 0.37
CA LEU A 343 -1.55 -17.86 1.83
C LEU A 343 -0.83 -19.06 2.43
#